data_29d1a9a7b970689736496d8c7654811b
#
_entry.id   29d1a9a7b970689736496d8c7654811b
#
_cell.length_a   1.000
_cell.length_b   1.000
_cell.length_c   1.000
_cell.angle_alpha   90.00
_cell.angle_beta   90.00
_cell.angle_gamma   90.00
#
_symmetry.space_group_name_H-M   'P 1'
#
loop_
_entity.id
_entity.type
_entity.pdbx_description
1 polymer ?
#
loop_
_entity_poly.entity_id
_entity_poly.type
_entity_poly.pdbx_seq_one_letter_code
_entity_poly.pdbx_strand_id
1 'polypeptide(L)'
;NAALDLHMAPYHYKMLRGLDFYNYTLQKLHDSPNVVVKKAEIYDIGLSGTDAEVNTSEGSFTASWVFSSLLGNEEIHDAKKRLFLWQHFLGWNIRSEEPIFDPMQPVMMDFRVPQTDGSCFVYVLPLSKFEALVEYTVFSPEVWEKE
;
A
#
# COMPACT_ATOMS: atom_id res chain seq x y z
N ASN A 1 6.47 25.00 -15.51
CA ASN A 1 6.61 23.58 -15.22
C ASN A 1 6.69 22.83 -16.54
N ALA A 2 7.82 22.21 -16.83
CA ALA A 2 8.00 21.40 -18.04
C ALA A 2 7.57 19.97 -17.74
N ALA A 3 6.83 19.34 -18.66
CA ALA A 3 6.62 17.91 -18.63
C ALA A 3 7.94 17.22 -18.97
N LEU A 4 8.25 16.15 -18.25
CA LEU A 4 9.41 15.32 -18.51
C LEU A 4 8.94 13.97 -19.04
N ASP A 5 9.24 13.69 -20.29
CA ASP A 5 8.99 12.39 -20.88
C ASP A 5 10.11 11.43 -20.48
N LEU A 6 9.78 10.37 -19.75
CA LEU A 6 10.71 9.36 -19.31
C LEU A 6 10.62 8.12 -20.19
N HIS A 7 11.72 7.77 -20.83
CA HIS A 7 11.89 6.48 -21.49
C HIS A 7 12.38 5.45 -20.48
N MET A 8 11.49 4.56 -20.04
CA MET A 8 11.77 3.57 -18.98
C MET A 8 12.21 2.20 -19.53
N ALA A 9 12.23 1.99 -20.85
CA ALA A 9 12.65 0.69 -21.41
C ALA A 9 14.04 0.28 -20.91
N PRO A 10 14.25 -1.00 -20.50
CA PRO A 10 13.35 -2.14 -20.59
C PRO A 10 12.36 -2.30 -19.41
N TYR A 11 12.31 -1.35 -18.50
CA TYR A 11 11.47 -1.41 -17.31
C TYR A 11 10.03 -1.00 -17.63
N HIS A 12 9.08 -1.61 -16.91
CA HIS A 12 7.66 -1.28 -17.02
C HIS A 12 7.09 -1.03 -15.64
N TYR A 13 6.31 0.02 -15.50
CA TYR A 13 5.46 0.19 -14.33
C TYR A 13 4.26 -0.74 -14.45
N LYS A 14 3.96 -1.48 -13.38
CA LYS A 14 2.82 -2.40 -13.34
C LYS A 14 1.94 -2.05 -12.16
N MET A 15 0.66 -1.91 -12.41
CA MET A 15 -0.36 -1.82 -11.38
C MET A 15 -0.94 -3.20 -11.11
N LEU A 16 -1.09 -3.54 -9.83
CA LEU A 16 -1.76 -4.74 -9.39
C LEU A 16 -2.89 -4.34 -8.43
N ARG A 17 -4.13 -4.73 -8.75
CA ARG A 17 -5.25 -4.49 -7.84
C ARG A 17 -5.13 -5.37 -6.61
N GLY A 18 -5.36 -4.79 -5.42
CA GLY A 18 -5.24 -5.50 -4.15
C GLY A 18 -6.07 -6.78 -4.10
N LEU A 19 -7.34 -6.72 -4.58
CA LEU A 19 -8.22 -7.89 -4.60
C LEU A 19 -7.66 -9.04 -5.47
N ASP A 20 -7.10 -8.73 -6.64
CA ASP A 20 -6.51 -9.74 -7.52
C ASP A 20 -5.28 -10.38 -6.88
N PHE A 21 -4.46 -9.56 -6.21
CA PHE A 21 -3.29 -10.04 -5.46
C PHE A 21 -3.71 -10.96 -4.30
N TYR A 22 -4.69 -10.55 -3.51
CA TYR A 22 -5.18 -11.37 -2.39
C TYR A 22 -5.77 -12.70 -2.87
N ASN A 23 -6.62 -12.68 -3.88
CA ASN A 23 -7.24 -13.89 -4.41
C ASN A 23 -6.17 -14.85 -4.94
N TYR A 24 -5.21 -14.36 -5.72
CA TYR A 24 -4.12 -15.17 -6.23
C TYR A 24 -3.26 -15.76 -5.11
N THR A 25 -2.87 -14.94 -4.14
CA THR A 25 -1.98 -15.36 -3.04
C THR A 25 -2.68 -16.37 -2.13
N LEU A 26 -3.93 -16.09 -1.73
CA LEU A 26 -4.72 -17.02 -0.88
C LEU A 26 -4.93 -18.35 -1.57
N GLN A 27 -5.21 -18.38 -2.88
CA GLN A 27 -5.32 -19.61 -3.64
C GLN A 27 -4.01 -20.41 -3.60
N LYS A 28 -2.86 -19.75 -3.81
CA LYS A 28 -1.53 -20.40 -3.75
C LYS A 28 -1.22 -20.96 -2.37
N LEU A 29 -1.56 -20.22 -1.31
CA LEU A 29 -1.38 -20.69 0.07
C LEU A 29 -2.27 -21.91 0.35
N HIS A 30 -3.53 -21.87 -0.08
CA HIS A 30 -4.47 -22.96 0.10
C HIS A 30 -4.05 -24.25 -0.64
N ASP A 31 -3.48 -24.11 -1.83
CA ASP A 31 -3.01 -25.25 -2.63
C ASP A 31 -1.66 -25.82 -2.13
N SER A 32 -1.03 -25.17 -1.15
CA SER A 32 0.27 -25.58 -0.61
C SER A 32 0.09 -26.52 0.60
N PRO A 33 0.49 -27.80 0.52
CA PRO A 33 0.21 -28.79 1.58
C PRO A 33 0.95 -28.54 2.89
N ASN A 34 1.99 -27.73 2.87
CA ASN A 34 2.82 -27.39 4.04
C ASN A 34 2.50 -26.01 4.62
N VAL A 35 1.43 -25.36 4.18
CA VAL A 35 1.00 -24.05 4.66
C VAL A 35 -0.35 -24.18 5.38
N VAL A 36 -0.44 -23.57 6.55
CA VAL A 36 -1.70 -23.45 7.30
C VAL A 36 -2.02 -21.97 7.46
N VAL A 37 -3.15 -21.54 6.92
CA VAL A 37 -3.66 -20.17 7.09
C VAL A 37 -4.65 -20.18 8.25
N LYS A 38 -4.38 -19.37 9.28
CA LYS A 38 -5.26 -19.20 10.44
C LYS A 38 -5.67 -17.74 10.57
N LYS A 39 -6.92 -17.53 10.98
CA LYS A 39 -7.41 -16.22 11.36
C LYS A 39 -7.44 -16.17 12.89
N ALA A 40 -6.55 -15.41 13.48
CA ALA A 40 -6.44 -15.25 14.92
C ALA A 40 -6.06 -13.81 15.27
N GLU A 41 -6.43 -13.40 16.46
CA GLU A 41 -5.93 -12.16 17.05
C GLU A 41 -4.55 -12.43 17.65
N ILE A 42 -3.55 -11.63 17.32
CA ILE A 42 -2.18 -11.73 17.84
C ILE A 42 -2.08 -10.80 19.05
N TYR A 43 -1.73 -11.35 20.21
CA TYR A 43 -1.59 -10.59 21.44
C TYR A 43 -0.15 -10.16 21.67
N ASP A 44 0.81 -11.01 21.34
CA ASP A 44 2.22 -10.75 21.58
C ASP A 44 3.11 -11.60 20.69
N ILE A 45 4.30 -11.06 20.37
CA ILE A 45 5.36 -11.76 19.65
C ILE A 45 6.65 -11.57 20.45
N GLY A 46 7.20 -12.66 20.97
CA GLY A 46 8.38 -12.66 21.82
C GLY A 46 9.38 -13.76 21.48
N LEU A 47 10.26 -14.03 22.42
CA LEU A 47 11.24 -15.12 22.34
C LEU A 47 10.96 -16.14 23.44
N SER A 48 11.02 -17.43 23.10
CA SER A 48 10.98 -18.56 24.01
C SER A 48 12.24 -19.38 23.77
N GLY A 49 13.27 -19.14 24.62
CA GLY A 49 14.60 -19.68 24.38
C GLY A 49 15.26 -19.10 23.13
N THR A 50 15.56 -19.95 22.15
CA THR A 50 16.13 -19.57 20.86
C THR A 50 15.08 -19.35 19.76
N ASP A 51 13.84 -19.76 20.01
CA ASP A 51 12.76 -19.71 19.05
C ASP A 51 11.87 -18.48 19.29
N ALA A 52 11.20 -18.04 18.25
CA ALA A 52 10.18 -17.02 18.36
C ALA A 52 8.85 -17.65 18.81
N GLU A 53 8.11 -16.95 19.67
CA GLU A 53 6.81 -17.35 20.17
C GLU A 53 5.76 -16.30 19.79
N VAL A 54 4.64 -16.75 19.25
CA VAL A 54 3.49 -15.90 18.89
C VAL A 54 2.29 -16.32 19.71
N ASN A 55 1.81 -15.44 20.57
CA ASN A 55 0.64 -15.65 21.40
C ASN A 55 -0.61 -15.09 20.73
N THR A 56 -1.61 -15.94 20.54
CA THR A 56 -2.83 -15.62 19.80
C THR A 56 -4.10 -16.09 20.50
N SER A 57 -5.27 -15.67 20.00
CA SER A 57 -6.58 -16.18 20.43
C SER A 57 -6.80 -17.70 20.19
N GLU A 58 -5.99 -18.30 19.30
CA GLU A 58 -6.03 -19.72 18.96
C GLU A 58 -4.94 -20.56 19.70
N GLY A 59 -4.18 -19.92 20.62
CA GLY A 59 -3.07 -20.52 21.37
C GLY A 59 -1.73 -19.92 21.00
N SER A 60 -0.66 -20.51 21.59
CA SER A 60 0.72 -20.09 21.34
C SER A 60 1.36 -20.95 20.26
N PHE A 61 2.11 -20.34 19.38
CA PHE A 61 2.86 -20.98 18.30
C PHE A 61 4.33 -20.63 18.42
N THR A 62 5.19 -21.63 18.26
CA THR A 62 6.66 -21.41 18.25
C THR A 62 7.21 -21.73 16.87
N ALA A 63 8.21 -20.95 16.45
CA ALA A 63 8.91 -21.14 15.19
C ALA A 63 10.33 -20.60 15.26
N SER A 64 11.23 -21.15 14.46
CA SER A 64 12.58 -20.61 14.30
C SER A 64 12.61 -19.20 13.70
N TRP A 65 11.57 -18.84 12.93
CA TRP A 65 11.44 -17.54 12.28
C TRP A 65 10.00 -17.04 12.32
N VAL A 66 9.84 -15.75 12.62
CA VAL A 66 8.56 -15.03 12.50
C VAL A 66 8.77 -13.78 11.67
N PHE A 67 7.93 -13.59 10.66
CA PHE A 67 7.88 -12.37 9.85
C PHE A 67 6.61 -11.61 10.23
N SER A 68 6.75 -10.41 10.75
CA SER A 68 5.64 -9.57 11.20
C SER A 68 5.55 -8.33 10.31
N SER A 69 4.33 -7.99 9.91
CA SER A 69 3.99 -6.69 9.30
C SER A 69 3.31 -5.74 10.30
N LEU A 70 3.24 -6.15 11.58
CA LEU A 70 2.70 -5.29 12.64
C LEU A 70 3.73 -4.23 13.01
N LEU A 71 3.29 -2.97 13.02
CA LEU A 71 4.10 -1.87 13.54
C LEU A 71 3.87 -1.79 15.06
N GLY A 72 4.96 -1.84 15.84
CA GLY A 72 4.90 -1.57 17.28
C GLY A 72 4.54 -0.10 17.52
N ASN A 73 3.63 0.14 18.46
CA ASN A 73 3.22 1.50 18.83
C ASN A 73 4.37 2.38 19.33
N GLU A 74 5.44 1.80 19.85
CA GLU A 74 6.59 2.53 20.41
C GLU A 74 7.49 3.14 19.32
N GLU A 75 7.53 2.55 18.13
CA GLU A 75 8.41 3.03 17.06
C GLU A 75 7.86 4.27 16.32
N ILE A 76 6.54 4.50 16.37
CA ILE A 76 5.87 5.58 15.65
C ILE A 76 6.02 6.92 16.40
N HIS A 77 6.16 6.91 17.71
CA HIS A 77 6.05 8.12 18.54
C HIS A 77 7.36 8.83 18.88
N ASP A 78 8.53 8.36 18.46
CA ASP A 78 9.79 9.10 18.67
C ASP A 78 10.00 10.18 17.58
N ALA A 79 8.99 11.06 17.44
CA ALA A 79 8.97 12.18 16.48
C ALA A 79 10.12 13.19 16.72
N LYS A 80 10.83 13.12 17.85
CA LYS A 80 11.98 14.00 18.14
C LYS A 80 13.25 13.56 17.41
N LYS A 81 13.31 12.32 16.94
CA LYS A 81 14.50 11.76 16.28
C LYS A 81 14.30 11.46 14.81
N ARG A 82 13.06 11.46 14.31
CA ARG A 82 12.74 11.09 12.92
C ARG A 82 11.78 12.09 12.32
N LEU A 83 12.01 12.46 11.06
CA LEU A 83 11.02 13.19 10.27
C LEU A 83 9.89 12.21 9.96
N PHE A 84 8.70 12.49 10.45
CA PHE A 84 7.50 11.70 10.24
C PHE A 84 6.47 12.53 9.46
N LEU A 85 5.96 11.96 8.37
CA LEU A 85 4.85 12.53 7.60
C LEU A 85 3.76 11.47 7.45
N TRP A 86 2.54 11.87 7.62
CA TRP A 86 1.40 11.06 7.27
C TRP A 86 1.24 11.03 5.76
N GLN A 87 1.14 9.82 5.20
CA GLN A 87 0.67 9.64 3.84
C GLN A 87 -0.81 9.28 3.89
N HIS A 88 -1.62 10.11 3.27
CA HIS A 88 -3.04 9.86 3.12
C HIS A 88 -3.51 10.23 1.73
N PHE A 89 -4.61 9.65 1.30
CA PHE A 89 -5.08 9.80 -0.06
C PHE A 89 -6.59 9.63 -0.17
N LEU A 90 -7.13 10.17 -1.25
CA LEU A 90 -8.50 9.96 -1.69
C LEU A 90 -8.49 9.51 -3.14
N GLY A 91 -9.12 8.36 -3.40
CA GLY A 91 -9.19 7.77 -4.74
C GLY A 91 -10.62 7.72 -5.27
N TRP A 92 -10.75 7.98 -6.57
CA TRP A 92 -12.02 7.86 -7.30
C TRP A 92 -11.86 6.90 -8.48
N ASN A 93 -12.78 5.98 -8.62
CA ASN A 93 -12.97 5.28 -9.89
C ASN A 93 -13.81 6.16 -10.80
N ILE A 94 -13.18 6.66 -11.86
CA ILE A 94 -13.81 7.51 -12.86
C ILE A 94 -14.14 6.67 -14.07
N ARG A 95 -15.38 6.80 -14.56
CA ARG A 95 -15.85 6.22 -15.81
C ARG A 95 -16.27 7.34 -16.76
N SER A 96 -15.78 7.27 -17.99
CA SER A 96 -16.12 8.19 -19.07
C SER A 96 -16.95 7.49 -20.15
N GLU A 97 -17.82 8.23 -20.81
CA GLU A 97 -18.53 7.78 -22.02
C GLU A 97 -17.61 7.78 -23.24
N GLU A 98 -16.60 8.64 -23.24
CA GLU A 98 -15.60 8.74 -24.31
C GLU A 98 -14.29 8.04 -23.94
N PRO A 99 -13.51 7.52 -24.93
CA PRO A 99 -12.24 6.84 -24.68
C PRO A 99 -11.10 7.83 -24.39
N ILE A 100 -11.10 8.43 -23.19
CA ILE A 100 -10.18 9.51 -22.80
C ILE A 100 -8.89 9.03 -22.13
N PHE A 101 -8.81 7.76 -21.73
CA PHE A 101 -7.64 7.21 -21.07
C PHE A 101 -6.80 6.33 -22.00
N ASP A 102 -5.49 6.32 -21.79
CA ASP A 102 -4.59 5.36 -22.43
C ASP A 102 -4.04 4.37 -21.38
N PRO A 103 -4.44 3.08 -21.44
CA PRO A 103 -3.95 2.07 -20.49
C PRO A 103 -2.42 1.85 -20.50
N MET A 104 -1.74 2.34 -21.52
CA MET A 104 -0.28 2.25 -21.64
C MET A 104 0.45 3.48 -21.09
N GLN A 105 -0.29 4.53 -20.72
CA GLN A 105 0.27 5.79 -20.24
C GLN A 105 -0.35 6.22 -18.90
N PRO A 106 0.03 5.58 -17.79
CA PRO A 106 -0.37 6.06 -16.47
C PRO A 106 0.32 7.40 -16.16
N VAL A 107 -0.39 8.27 -15.46
CA VAL A 107 0.21 9.47 -14.88
C VAL A 107 0.68 9.13 -13.47
N MET A 108 1.99 9.30 -13.23
CA MET A 108 2.61 9.02 -11.95
C MET A 108 3.04 10.32 -11.28
N MET A 109 2.54 10.54 -10.04
CA MET A 109 2.93 11.66 -9.19
C MET A 109 2.92 13.02 -9.92
N ASP A 110 1.76 13.41 -10.43
CA ASP A 110 1.60 14.74 -11.03
C ASP A 110 1.53 15.82 -9.95
N PHE A 111 2.62 16.54 -9.75
CA PHE A 111 2.76 17.62 -8.76
C PHE A 111 2.18 18.96 -9.21
N ARG A 112 1.50 19.05 -10.35
CA ARG A 112 0.88 20.28 -10.86
C ARG A 112 -0.42 20.65 -10.13
N VAL A 113 -0.58 20.21 -8.90
CA VAL A 113 -1.66 20.54 -7.98
C VAL A 113 -1.16 21.53 -6.91
N PRO A 114 -2.05 22.25 -6.21
CA PRO A 114 -1.65 23.13 -5.11
C PRO A 114 -0.82 22.39 -4.04
N GLN A 115 0.22 23.08 -3.54
CA GLN A 115 1.21 22.54 -2.59
C GLN A 115 1.20 23.36 -1.28
N THR A 116 0.03 23.70 -0.75
CA THR A 116 -0.13 24.66 0.37
C THR A 116 0.26 24.07 1.72
N ASP A 117 -0.18 22.84 2.01
CA ASP A 117 -0.08 22.28 3.37
C ASP A 117 0.58 20.90 3.41
N GLY A 118 1.40 20.61 2.41
CA GLY A 118 2.09 19.33 2.29
C GLY A 118 2.62 19.09 0.89
N SER A 119 3.19 17.92 0.67
CA SER A 119 3.55 17.48 -0.66
C SER A 119 2.38 16.72 -1.29
N CYS A 120 1.77 17.30 -2.32
CA CYS A 120 0.56 16.81 -2.95
C CYS A 120 0.81 16.41 -4.40
N PHE A 121 0.22 15.31 -4.83
CA PHE A 121 0.29 14.86 -6.22
C PHE A 121 -0.90 13.97 -6.57
N VAL A 122 -1.09 13.78 -7.88
CA VAL A 122 -2.16 12.95 -8.41
C VAL A 122 -1.57 11.77 -9.18
N TYR A 123 -2.15 10.60 -8.97
CA TYR A 123 -2.04 9.47 -9.88
C TYR A 123 -3.26 9.42 -10.81
N VAL A 124 -3.04 9.07 -12.08
CA VAL A 124 -4.11 8.59 -12.96
C VAL A 124 -3.69 7.22 -13.47
N LEU A 125 -4.39 6.20 -13.03
CA LEU A 125 -4.10 4.81 -13.35
C LEU A 125 -5.21 4.23 -14.24
N PRO A 126 -5.04 4.24 -15.57
CA PRO A 126 -6.04 3.73 -16.49
C PRO A 126 -6.24 2.23 -16.33
N LEU A 127 -7.49 1.81 -16.14
CA LEU A 127 -7.92 0.40 -16.14
C LEU A 127 -8.37 -0.03 -17.54
N SER A 128 -8.88 0.92 -18.30
CA SER A 128 -9.29 0.77 -19.69
C SER A 128 -9.24 2.14 -20.39
N LYS A 129 -9.67 2.21 -21.64
CA LYS A 129 -9.84 3.50 -22.34
C LYS A 129 -10.95 4.37 -21.75
N PHE A 130 -11.86 3.77 -20.98
CA PHE A 130 -13.05 4.42 -20.43
C PHE A 130 -13.04 4.53 -18.91
N GLU A 131 -12.06 3.94 -18.24
CA GLU A 131 -12.06 3.83 -16.79
C GLU A 131 -10.65 4.02 -16.23
N ALA A 132 -10.52 4.81 -15.17
CA ALA A 132 -9.28 5.01 -14.44
C ALA A 132 -9.53 5.19 -12.95
N LEU A 133 -8.56 4.75 -12.15
CA LEU A 133 -8.41 5.18 -10.77
C LEU A 133 -7.66 6.52 -10.79
N VAL A 134 -8.27 7.54 -10.22
CA VAL A 134 -7.62 8.84 -9.97
C VAL A 134 -7.45 9.00 -8.48
N GLU A 135 -6.22 9.21 -8.03
CA GLU A 135 -5.89 9.27 -6.62
C GLU A 135 -5.13 10.56 -6.31
N TYR A 136 -5.67 11.35 -5.38
CA TYR A 136 -5.00 12.52 -4.81
C TYR A 136 -4.29 12.09 -3.52
N THR A 137 -2.97 12.16 -3.52
CA THR A 137 -2.11 11.75 -2.41
C THR A 137 -1.46 12.95 -1.76
N VAL A 138 -1.36 12.92 -0.45
CA VAL A 138 -0.77 13.98 0.38
C VAL A 138 0.22 13.39 1.37
N PHE A 139 1.38 14.02 1.50
CA PHE A 139 2.30 13.85 2.63
C PHE A 139 2.30 15.12 3.46
N SER A 140 1.82 15.03 4.70
CA SER A 140 1.71 16.18 5.62
C SER A 140 2.02 15.78 7.07
N PRO A 141 2.36 16.76 7.94
CA PRO A 141 2.56 16.49 9.36
C PRO A 141 1.30 15.99 10.07
N GLU A 142 0.12 16.35 9.57
CA GLU A 142 -1.19 15.99 10.11
C GLU A 142 -2.09 15.42 9.03
N VAL A 143 -3.00 14.54 9.40
CA VAL A 143 -4.01 14.00 8.47
C VAL A 143 -5.07 15.07 8.24
N TRP A 144 -5.37 15.35 6.98
CA TRP A 144 -6.43 16.30 6.65
C TRP A 144 -7.81 15.70 6.92
N GLU A 145 -8.68 16.50 7.51
CA GLU A 145 -10.07 16.12 7.69
C GLU A 145 -10.80 16.11 6.33
N LYS A 146 -11.74 15.19 6.17
CA LYS A 146 -12.61 15.19 5.00
C LYS A 146 -13.63 16.30 5.17
N GLU A 147 -13.66 17.26 4.27
CA GLU A 147 -14.77 18.16 4.08
C GLU A 147 -15.92 17.50 3.31
#